data_3cec619b4d4ebbd63cc0d46a769223d5
#
_entry.id   3cec619b4d4ebbd63cc0d46a769223d5
#
_cell.length_a   1.000
_cell.length_b   1.000
_cell.length_c   1.000
_cell.angle_alpha   90.00
_cell.angle_beta   90.00
_cell.angle_gamma   90.00
#
_symmetry.space_group_name_H-M   'P 1'
#
loop_
_entity.id
_entity.type
_entity.pdbx_description
1 polymer ?
#
loop_
_entity_poly.entity_id
_entity_poly.type
_entity_poly.pdbx_seq_one_letter_code
_entity_poly.pdbx_strand_id
1 'polypeptide(L)'
;GAPENIISWIDAPSLDMTNLLMKEADIILATGGPGMVKAAYSSGKPALGVGAGNTPAIIDESADILKAVNSIIHSKTFDNGMICASEQSTIVDKNIYKEVRKEFEYRGCYFLKKDELDKVRKTIIINGALNAKIVGQKPVTIAALAGVKIPEDTKVLIGEVESVDISEEFAHEKLSPVLAMYHAADFADALNKADQLVQDGGYGHTASLYIDTVHER
;
A
#
# COMPACT_ATOMS: atom_id res chain seq x y z
N GLY A 1 -7.76 -34.22 15.75
CA GLY A 1 -6.43 -34.01 15.94
C GLY A 1 -5.57 -33.93 14.68
N ALA A 2 -4.80 -32.85 14.52
CA ALA A 2 -3.76 -32.80 13.52
C ALA A 2 -2.60 -33.71 13.96
N PRO A 3 -1.88 -34.35 13.02
CA PRO A 3 -0.65 -35.08 13.32
C PRO A 3 0.40 -34.16 13.97
N GLU A 4 1.31 -34.75 14.75
CA GLU A 4 2.46 -34.03 15.28
C GLU A 4 3.43 -33.66 14.16
N ASN A 5 4.15 -32.55 14.31
CA ASN A 5 5.17 -32.05 13.38
C ASN A 5 4.66 -31.67 11.99
N ILE A 6 3.38 -31.34 11.87
CA ILE A 6 2.78 -30.91 10.59
C ILE A 6 3.14 -29.46 10.20
N ILE A 7 3.61 -28.66 11.17
CA ILE A 7 4.12 -27.30 10.93
C ILE A 7 5.56 -27.23 11.41
N SER A 8 6.43 -26.74 10.55
CA SER A 8 7.85 -26.53 10.86
C SER A 8 8.31 -25.16 10.37
N TRP A 9 9.42 -24.68 10.92
CA TRP A 9 10.05 -23.44 10.47
C TRP A 9 11.57 -23.59 10.40
N ILE A 10 12.22 -22.72 9.63
CA ILE A 10 13.67 -22.60 9.62
C ILE A 10 14.08 -21.57 10.66
N ASP A 11 14.80 -22.00 11.69
CA ASP A 11 15.25 -21.17 12.81
C ASP A 11 16.38 -20.19 12.39
N ALA A 12 17.28 -20.63 11.50
CA ALA A 12 18.35 -19.83 10.94
C ALA A 12 18.16 -19.67 9.43
N PRO A 13 17.36 -18.67 8.97
CA PRO A 13 17.05 -18.50 7.55
C PRO A 13 18.29 -18.06 6.75
N SER A 14 18.42 -18.62 5.54
CA SER A 14 19.43 -18.23 4.55
C SER A 14 18.88 -18.42 3.14
N LEU A 15 19.54 -17.83 2.15
CA LEU A 15 19.17 -18.05 0.73
C LEU A 15 19.33 -19.52 0.34
N ASP A 16 20.38 -20.18 0.82
CA ASP A 16 20.62 -21.60 0.53
C ASP A 16 19.51 -22.49 1.08
N MET A 17 19.04 -22.22 2.30
CA MET A 17 17.91 -22.93 2.89
C MET A 17 16.61 -22.67 2.16
N THR A 18 16.36 -21.41 1.73
CA THR A 18 15.20 -21.05 0.91
C THR A 18 15.22 -21.80 -0.42
N ASN A 19 16.36 -21.83 -1.11
CA ASN A 19 16.52 -22.55 -2.39
C ASN A 19 16.34 -24.05 -2.20
N LEU A 20 16.88 -24.62 -1.11
CA LEU A 20 16.71 -26.03 -0.77
C LEU A 20 15.23 -26.37 -0.54
N LEU A 21 14.52 -25.57 0.25
CA LEU A 21 13.08 -25.75 0.48
C LEU A 21 12.30 -25.71 -0.84
N MET A 22 12.57 -24.72 -1.70
CA MET A 22 11.89 -24.62 -2.98
C MET A 22 12.16 -25.83 -3.89
N LYS A 23 13.34 -26.44 -3.77
CA LYS A 23 13.72 -27.64 -4.54
C LYS A 23 13.04 -28.90 -4.01
N GLU A 24 12.93 -29.06 -2.70
CA GLU A 24 12.44 -30.29 -2.06
C GLU A 24 10.91 -30.28 -1.82
N ALA A 25 10.26 -29.13 -1.75
CA ALA A 25 8.82 -29.01 -1.53
C ALA A 25 8.01 -29.61 -2.70
N ASP A 26 6.86 -30.18 -2.40
CA ASP A 26 5.91 -30.67 -3.40
C ASP A 26 5.12 -29.52 -4.05
N ILE A 27 4.80 -28.50 -3.26
CA ILE A 27 4.15 -27.25 -3.70
C ILE A 27 4.71 -26.09 -2.92
N ILE A 28 4.82 -24.93 -3.58
CA ILE A 28 5.35 -23.70 -2.99
C ILE A 28 4.24 -22.64 -2.90
N LEU A 29 4.05 -22.07 -1.70
CA LEU A 29 3.29 -20.85 -1.51
C LEU A 29 4.28 -19.75 -1.11
N ALA A 30 4.58 -18.85 -2.04
CA ALA A 30 5.56 -17.79 -1.84
C ALA A 30 4.87 -16.42 -1.74
N THR A 31 5.09 -15.73 -0.62
CA THR A 31 4.67 -14.34 -0.43
C THR A 31 5.91 -13.49 -0.21
N GLY A 32 6.13 -12.48 -1.05
CA GLY A 32 7.31 -11.64 -0.92
C GLY A 32 7.53 -10.75 -2.14
N GLY A 33 8.70 -10.11 -2.19
CA GLY A 33 9.08 -9.25 -3.31
C GLY A 33 9.24 -10.02 -4.64
N PRO A 34 9.34 -9.30 -5.77
CA PRO A 34 9.40 -9.89 -7.12
C PRO A 34 10.50 -10.95 -7.29
N GLY A 35 11.63 -10.79 -6.58
CA GLY A 35 12.74 -11.75 -6.61
C GLY A 35 12.37 -13.11 -6.04
N MET A 36 11.64 -13.14 -4.91
CA MET A 36 11.18 -14.38 -4.29
C MET A 36 10.14 -15.08 -5.15
N VAL A 37 9.18 -14.34 -5.68
CA VAL A 37 8.13 -14.89 -6.58
C VAL A 37 8.76 -15.49 -7.82
N LYS A 38 9.73 -14.80 -8.43
CA LYS A 38 10.49 -15.31 -9.57
C LYS A 38 11.26 -16.59 -9.23
N ALA A 39 11.92 -16.64 -8.06
CA ALA A 39 12.64 -17.83 -7.61
C ALA A 39 11.67 -19.03 -7.43
N ALA A 40 10.50 -18.80 -6.81
CA ALA A 40 9.48 -19.84 -6.64
C ALA A 40 9.01 -20.40 -7.97
N TYR A 41 8.66 -19.57 -8.94
CA TYR A 41 8.25 -20.03 -10.27
C TYR A 41 9.39 -20.67 -11.08
N SER A 42 10.63 -20.32 -10.81
CA SER A 42 11.82 -20.87 -11.48
C SER A 42 12.34 -22.16 -10.82
N SER A 43 11.76 -22.60 -9.72
CA SER A 43 12.19 -23.79 -8.97
C SER A 43 11.93 -25.12 -9.69
N GLY A 44 11.04 -25.12 -10.69
CA GLY A 44 10.56 -26.34 -11.36
C GLY A 44 9.48 -27.09 -10.58
N LYS A 45 8.98 -26.52 -9.48
CA LYS A 45 7.88 -27.06 -8.67
C LYS A 45 6.58 -26.28 -8.89
N PRO A 46 5.41 -26.88 -8.65
CA PRO A 46 4.16 -26.12 -8.58
C PRO A 46 4.29 -24.99 -7.56
N ALA A 47 4.00 -23.77 -7.99
CA ALA A 47 4.15 -22.59 -7.13
C ALA A 47 2.96 -21.63 -7.27
N LEU A 48 2.52 -21.08 -6.13
CA LEU A 48 1.59 -19.97 -6.01
C LEU A 48 2.38 -18.80 -5.44
N GLY A 49 2.66 -17.79 -6.27
CA GLY A 49 3.44 -16.62 -5.88
C GLY A 49 2.56 -15.39 -5.73
N VAL A 50 2.69 -14.70 -4.59
CA VAL A 50 2.06 -13.40 -4.32
C VAL A 50 3.17 -12.36 -4.18
N GLY A 51 3.19 -11.41 -5.10
CA GLY A 51 4.16 -10.32 -5.14
C GLY A 51 3.74 -9.10 -4.34
N ALA A 52 4.46 -7.99 -4.58
CA ALA A 52 4.09 -6.67 -4.08
C ALA A 52 2.72 -6.26 -4.63
N GLY A 53 1.98 -5.49 -3.85
CA GLY A 53 0.71 -4.92 -4.24
C GLY A 53 0.74 -3.39 -4.18
N ASN A 54 -0.06 -2.74 -4.99
CA ASN A 54 -0.29 -1.31 -4.89
C ASN A 54 -1.80 -1.07 -4.79
N THR A 55 -2.32 -1.23 -3.57
CA THR A 55 -3.76 -1.27 -3.29
C THR A 55 -4.39 0.12 -3.42
N PRO A 56 -5.16 0.43 -4.48
CA PRO A 56 -5.94 1.65 -4.56
C PRO A 56 -7.28 1.52 -3.84
N ALA A 57 -7.74 2.61 -3.25
CA ALA A 57 -9.09 2.77 -2.72
C ALA A 57 -9.82 3.86 -3.51
N ILE A 58 -10.94 3.55 -4.14
CA ILE A 58 -11.80 4.54 -4.79
C ILE A 58 -12.87 4.98 -3.80
N ILE A 59 -13.08 6.29 -3.66
CA ILE A 59 -14.19 6.89 -2.93
C ILE A 59 -15.06 7.62 -3.95
N ASP A 60 -16.17 6.98 -4.33
CA ASP A 60 -17.17 7.52 -5.26
C ASP A 60 -17.99 8.64 -4.61
N GLU A 61 -18.57 9.54 -5.42
CA GLU A 61 -19.39 10.66 -4.94
C GLU A 61 -20.57 10.23 -4.05
N SER A 62 -21.07 8.99 -4.22
CA SER A 62 -22.16 8.41 -3.44
C SER A 62 -21.72 7.75 -2.12
N ALA A 63 -20.42 7.69 -1.85
CA ALA A 63 -19.89 6.97 -0.70
C ALA A 63 -20.27 7.60 0.65
N ASP A 64 -20.46 6.76 1.66
CA ASP A 64 -20.43 7.19 3.07
C ASP A 64 -18.99 7.59 3.43
N ILE A 65 -18.72 8.90 3.40
CA ILE A 65 -17.39 9.48 3.64
C ILE A 65 -16.84 9.08 5.00
N LEU A 66 -17.67 9.10 6.05
CA LEU A 66 -17.23 8.79 7.41
C LEU A 66 -16.75 7.34 7.50
N LYS A 67 -17.52 6.43 6.91
CA LYS A 67 -17.18 5.00 6.85
C LYS A 67 -15.94 4.75 6.01
N ALA A 68 -15.86 5.33 4.81
CA ALA A 68 -14.73 5.16 3.90
C ALA A 68 -13.41 5.61 4.54
N VAL A 69 -13.36 6.85 5.03
CA VAL A 69 -12.16 7.42 5.65
C VAL A 69 -11.76 6.64 6.90
N ASN A 70 -12.74 6.29 7.76
CA ASN A 70 -12.45 5.49 8.94
C ASN A 70 -11.84 4.14 8.60
N SER A 71 -12.40 3.43 7.62
CA SER A 71 -11.92 2.11 7.19
C SER A 71 -10.51 2.19 6.62
N ILE A 72 -10.23 3.18 5.77
CA ILE A 72 -8.89 3.40 5.20
C ILE A 72 -7.87 3.70 6.29
N ILE A 73 -8.19 4.57 7.27
CA ILE A 73 -7.27 4.86 8.37
C ILE A 73 -7.01 3.62 9.21
N HIS A 74 -8.04 2.83 9.55
CA HIS A 74 -7.86 1.58 10.30
C HIS A 74 -6.95 0.59 9.56
N SER A 75 -7.19 0.39 8.27
CA SER A 75 -6.36 -0.47 7.44
C SER A 75 -4.93 0.05 7.34
N LYS A 76 -4.75 1.35 7.10
CA LYS A 76 -3.44 1.97 6.92
C LYS A 76 -2.62 2.09 8.20
N THR A 77 -3.26 2.08 9.36
CA THR A 77 -2.57 2.14 10.67
C THR A 77 -2.38 0.76 11.30
N PHE A 78 -3.08 -0.26 10.82
CA PHE A 78 -2.85 -1.63 11.28
C PHE A 78 -1.40 -2.02 10.94
N ASP A 79 -0.69 -2.48 11.96
CA ASP A 79 0.75 -2.83 11.87
C ASP A 79 1.60 -1.74 11.18
N ASN A 80 1.31 -0.47 11.45
CA ASN A 80 1.90 0.69 10.79
C ASN A 80 1.91 0.60 9.25
N GLY A 81 0.86 0.06 8.65
CA GLY A 81 0.70 -0.03 7.21
C GLY A 81 1.65 -1.00 6.50
N MET A 82 2.25 -1.93 7.24
CA MET A 82 3.18 -2.92 6.69
C MET A 82 2.47 -4.04 5.93
N ILE A 83 1.18 -4.26 6.18
CA ILE A 83 0.39 -5.24 5.45
C ILE A 83 0.25 -4.83 3.99
N CYS A 84 0.61 -5.73 3.06
CA CYS A 84 0.55 -5.50 1.62
C CYS A 84 -0.87 -5.19 1.09
N ALA A 85 -1.92 -5.63 1.80
CA ALA A 85 -3.31 -5.32 1.47
C ALA A 85 -3.78 -3.95 1.99
N SER A 86 -2.97 -3.22 2.78
CA SER A 86 -3.34 -1.86 3.21
C SER A 86 -3.30 -0.90 2.01
N GLU A 87 -4.23 0.05 2.00
CA GLU A 87 -4.33 1.01 0.91
C GLU A 87 -3.03 1.81 0.75
N GLN A 88 -2.53 1.89 -0.48
CA GLN A 88 -1.37 2.70 -0.85
C GLN A 88 -1.80 4.04 -1.42
N SER A 89 -3.01 4.10 -1.96
CA SER A 89 -3.55 5.24 -2.67
C SER A 89 -5.05 5.38 -2.41
N THR A 90 -5.53 6.62 -2.32
CA THR A 90 -6.94 6.95 -2.26
C THR A 90 -7.28 7.85 -3.45
N ILE A 91 -8.24 7.42 -4.27
CA ILE A 91 -8.69 8.15 -5.46
C ILE A 91 -10.10 8.64 -5.17
N VAL A 92 -10.29 9.94 -5.12
CA VAL A 92 -11.51 10.57 -4.62
C VAL A 92 -12.19 11.36 -5.71
N ASP A 93 -13.50 11.16 -5.89
CA ASP A 93 -14.31 11.97 -6.78
C ASP A 93 -14.21 13.46 -6.43
N LYS A 94 -14.08 14.30 -7.46
CA LYS A 94 -13.91 15.76 -7.31
C LYS A 94 -15.00 16.44 -6.49
N ASN A 95 -16.24 15.91 -6.57
CA ASN A 95 -17.41 16.53 -5.92
C ASN A 95 -17.34 16.44 -4.40
N ILE A 96 -16.72 15.38 -3.87
CA ILE A 96 -16.59 15.12 -2.42
C ILE A 96 -15.16 15.28 -1.90
N TYR A 97 -14.18 15.59 -2.76
CA TYR A 97 -12.76 15.63 -2.40
C TYR A 97 -12.46 16.49 -1.18
N LYS A 98 -13.05 17.68 -1.12
CA LYS A 98 -12.82 18.61 0.01
C LYS A 98 -13.38 18.07 1.32
N GLU A 99 -14.49 17.34 1.28
CA GLU A 99 -15.11 16.75 2.46
C GLU A 99 -14.31 15.56 2.95
N VAL A 100 -13.89 14.69 2.05
CA VAL A 100 -13.01 13.54 2.35
C VAL A 100 -11.70 14.04 2.95
N ARG A 101 -11.07 15.08 2.37
CA ARG A 101 -9.84 15.67 2.89
C ARG A 101 -10.01 16.18 4.32
N LYS A 102 -11.10 16.91 4.61
CA LYS A 102 -11.40 17.41 5.96
C LYS A 102 -11.62 16.28 6.97
N GLU A 103 -12.26 15.19 6.54
CA GLU A 103 -12.51 14.05 7.39
C GLU A 103 -11.20 13.31 7.73
N PHE A 104 -10.26 13.16 6.77
CA PHE A 104 -8.92 12.66 7.06
C PHE A 104 -8.18 13.55 8.08
N GLU A 105 -8.20 14.88 7.89
CA GLU A 105 -7.58 15.83 8.84
C GLU A 105 -8.20 15.72 10.23
N TYR A 106 -9.52 15.71 10.31
CA TYR A 106 -10.27 15.59 11.59
C TYR A 106 -9.88 14.31 12.35
N ARG A 107 -9.60 13.21 11.64
CA ARG A 107 -9.20 11.93 12.24
C ARG A 107 -7.71 11.81 12.53
N GLY A 108 -6.93 12.86 12.37
CA GLY A 108 -5.52 12.93 12.73
C GLY A 108 -4.56 12.52 11.61
N CYS A 109 -4.97 12.61 10.37
CA CYS A 109 -4.05 12.50 9.23
C CYS A 109 -3.40 13.86 8.95
N TYR A 110 -2.15 13.84 8.51
CA TYR A 110 -1.39 15.03 8.18
C TYR A 110 -1.17 15.13 6.68
N PHE A 111 -1.68 16.20 6.08
CA PHE A 111 -1.46 16.51 4.67
C PHE A 111 -0.13 17.25 4.49
N LEU A 112 0.76 16.66 3.72
CA LEU A 112 2.07 17.21 3.44
C LEU A 112 1.96 18.51 2.63
N LYS A 113 2.65 19.55 3.06
CA LYS A 113 2.79 20.77 2.28
C LYS A 113 3.70 20.52 1.08
N LYS A 114 3.68 21.43 0.11
CA LYS A 114 4.43 21.27 -1.14
C LYS A 114 5.92 21.01 -0.94
N ASP A 115 6.56 21.74 -0.04
CA ASP A 115 7.98 21.58 0.30
C ASP A 115 8.27 20.32 1.12
N GLU A 116 7.30 19.86 1.91
CA GLU A 116 7.37 18.62 2.69
C GLU A 116 7.16 17.39 1.80
N LEU A 117 6.27 17.50 0.80
CA LEU A 117 5.98 16.44 -0.16
C LEU A 117 7.25 15.98 -0.89
N ASP A 118 8.06 16.93 -1.39
CA ASP A 118 9.31 16.63 -2.09
C ASP A 118 10.37 15.97 -1.19
N LYS A 119 10.40 16.31 0.08
CA LYS A 119 11.28 15.67 1.06
C LYS A 119 10.85 14.23 1.34
N VAL A 120 9.54 14.02 1.47
CA VAL A 120 8.98 12.67 1.73
C VAL A 120 9.14 11.78 0.49
N ARG A 121 8.94 12.28 -0.75
CA ARG A 121 9.25 11.55 -1.99
C ARG A 121 10.65 10.93 -1.95
N LYS A 122 11.67 11.76 -1.72
CA LYS A 122 13.08 11.35 -1.62
C LYS A 122 13.36 10.37 -0.48
N THR A 123 12.44 10.25 0.47
CA THR A 123 12.55 9.33 1.61
C THR A 123 11.84 8.01 1.35
N ILE A 124 10.74 8.00 0.60
CA ILE A 124 9.98 6.78 0.28
C ILE A 124 10.78 5.87 -0.64
N ILE A 125 11.28 6.40 -1.74
CA ILE A 125 12.02 5.66 -2.76
C ILE A 125 13.47 6.14 -2.79
N ILE A 126 14.40 5.20 -2.67
CA ILE A 126 15.84 5.47 -2.74
C ILE A 126 16.44 4.57 -3.83
N ASN A 127 17.09 5.17 -4.82
CA ASN A 127 17.69 4.44 -5.95
C ASN A 127 16.70 3.49 -6.67
N GLY A 128 15.46 3.93 -6.81
CA GLY A 128 14.39 3.16 -7.48
C GLY A 128 13.79 2.02 -6.66
N ALA A 129 14.12 1.92 -5.38
CA ALA A 129 13.59 0.88 -4.49
C ALA A 129 12.96 1.49 -3.23
N LEU A 130 11.98 0.78 -2.66
CA LEU A 130 11.39 1.16 -1.38
C LEU A 130 12.47 1.26 -0.30
N ASN A 131 12.47 2.37 0.42
CA ASN A 131 13.36 2.56 1.56
C ASN A 131 12.98 1.66 2.74
N ALA A 132 13.75 0.61 2.98
CA ALA A 132 13.51 -0.33 4.07
C ALA A 132 13.40 0.34 5.46
N LYS A 133 13.98 1.54 5.64
CA LYS A 133 13.95 2.26 6.92
C LYS A 133 12.58 2.84 7.27
N ILE A 134 11.66 2.94 6.32
CA ILE A 134 10.30 3.45 6.58
C ILE A 134 9.28 2.32 6.79
N VAL A 135 9.60 1.10 6.40
CA VAL A 135 8.68 -0.05 6.48
C VAL A 135 8.26 -0.29 7.92
N GLY A 136 6.95 -0.28 8.17
CA GLY A 136 6.37 -0.50 9.50
C GLY A 136 6.67 0.61 10.54
N GLN A 137 7.24 1.74 10.13
CA GLN A 137 7.56 2.84 11.03
C GLN A 137 6.36 3.77 11.27
N LYS A 138 6.39 4.45 12.42
CA LYS A 138 5.38 5.47 12.75
C LYS A 138 5.52 6.70 11.83
N PRO A 139 4.42 7.45 11.57
CA PRO A 139 4.47 8.67 10.75
C PRO A 139 5.52 9.69 11.20
N VAL A 140 5.66 9.88 12.50
CA VAL A 140 6.66 10.82 13.08
C VAL A 140 8.09 10.39 12.79
N THR A 141 8.38 9.09 12.77
CA THR A 141 9.71 8.55 12.41
C THR A 141 10.01 8.81 10.94
N ILE A 142 9.03 8.56 10.06
CA ILE A 142 9.16 8.77 8.62
C ILE A 142 9.35 10.26 8.31
N ALA A 143 8.54 11.13 8.93
CA ALA A 143 8.67 12.57 8.80
C ALA A 143 10.03 13.08 9.28
N ALA A 144 10.53 12.58 10.42
CA ALA A 144 11.86 12.92 10.93
C ALA A 144 12.97 12.50 9.97
N LEU A 145 12.90 11.32 9.36
CA LEU A 145 13.82 10.86 8.32
C LEU A 145 13.82 11.78 7.09
N ALA A 146 12.65 12.33 6.75
CA ALA A 146 12.49 13.29 5.66
C ALA A 146 12.87 14.74 6.06
N GLY A 147 13.21 15.00 7.32
CA GLY A 147 13.45 16.35 7.82
C GLY A 147 12.19 17.22 7.87
N VAL A 148 11.04 16.62 8.13
CA VAL A 148 9.73 17.26 8.27
C VAL A 148 9.27 17.15 9.71
N LYS A 149 8.68 18.22 10.25
CA LYS A 149 8.08 18.24 11.59
C LYS A 149 6.56 18.17 11.49
N ILE A 150 5.97 17.20 12.17
CA ILE A 150 4.53 16.96 12.21
C ILE A 150 4.05 16.80 13.66
N PRO A 151 2.73 16.87 13.95
CA PRO A 151 2.19 16.53 15.26
C PRO A 151 2.52 15.07 15.65
N GLU A 152 2.79 14.84 16.93
CA GLU A 152 3.22 13.51 17.44
C GLU A 152 2.11 12.44 17.34
N ASP A 153 0.86 12.87 17.40
CA ASP A 153 -0.33 12.02 17.31
C ASP A 153 -0.80 11.74 15.88
N THR A 154 -0.02 12.18 14.86
CA THR A 154 -0.32 11.93 13.45
C THR A 154 -0.45 10.43 13.18
N LYS A 155 -1.56 10.04 12.56
CA LYS A 155 -1.86 8.63 12.23
C LYS A 155 -1.35 8.22 10.87
N VAL A 156 -1.51 9.07 9.86
CA VAL A 156 -1.11 8.82 8.47
C VAL A 156 -0.57 10.10 7.84
N LEU A 157 0.51 9.99 7.07
CA LEU A 157 1.00 11.07 6.20
C LEU A 157 0.29 10.97 4.85
N ILE A 158 -0.32 12.04 4.39
CA ILE A 158 -1.02 12.06 3.09
C ILE A 158 -0.31 13.01 2.15
N GLY A 159 0.09 12.50 0.98
CA GLY A 159 0.57 13.29 -0.15
C GLY A 159 -0.53 13.47 -1.17
N GLU A 160 -0.94 14.73 -1.42
CA GLU A 160 -1.80 15.07 -2.55
C GLU A 160 -0.94 15.13 -3.81
N VAL A 161 -1.16 14.21 -4.73
CA VAL A 161 -0.38 14.04 -5.97
C VAL A 161 -1.30 13.87 -7.17
N GLU A 162 -0.81 14.21 -8.36
CA GLU A 162 -1.61 14.19 -9.59
C GLU A 162 -1.32 12.96 -10.45
N SER A 163 -0.03 12.57 -10.54
CA SER A 163 0.39 11.47 -11.40
C SER A 163 0.25 10.13 -10.68
N VAL A 164 -0.36 9.17 -11.36
CA VAL A 164 -0.40 7.75 -10.98
C VAL A 164 0.70 6.93 -11.65
N ASP A 165 1.51 7.58 -12.49
CA ASP A 165 2.64 6.94 -13.15
C ASP A 165 3.71 6.51 -12.15
N ILE A 166 4.37 5.40 -12.41
CA ILE A 166 5.39 4.82 -11.52
C ILE A 166 6.62 5.73 -11.31
N SER A 167 6.78 6.78 -12.11
CA SER A 167 7.80 7.81 -11.86
C SER A 167 7.48 8.73 -10.68
N GLU A 168 6.23 8.72 -10.19
CA GLU A 168 5.83 9.40 -8.95
C GLU A 168 6.06 8.46 -7.77
N GLU A 169 6.89 8.84 -6.82
CA GLU A 169 7.26 8.01 -5.66
C GLU A 169 6.05 7.66 -4.78
N PHE A 170 5.04 8.53 -4.70
CA PHE A 170 3.81 8.24 -3.99
C PHE A 170 2.92 7.20 -4.68
N ALA A 171 3.15 6.92 -5.98
CA ALA A 171 2.43 5.87 -6.71
C ALA A 171 2.94 4.45 -6.39
N HIS A 172 4.06 4.31 -5.69
CA HIS A 172 4.61 3.01 -5.30
C HIS A 172 3.95 2.42 -4.05
N GLU A 173 4.16 1.12 -3.82
CA GLU A 173 3.94 0.50 -2.53
C GLU A 173 4.87 1.11 -1.47
N LYS A 174 4.34 1.44 -0.31
CA LYS A 174 5.08 2.16 0.75
C LYS A 174 5.26 1.38 2.04
N LEU A 175 4.46 0.34 2.27
CA LEU A 175 4.49 -0.54 3.46
C LEU A 175 4.66 0.23 4.78
N SER A 176 3.97 1.36 4.88
CA SER A 176 4.09 2.33 5.97
C SER A 176 2.85 3.23 6.02
N PRO A 177 2.60 3.99 7.10
CA PRO A 177 1.46 4.89 7.19
C PRO A 177 1.65 6.16 6.35
N VAL A 178 1.98 5.98 5.07
CA VAL A 178 2.04 7.01 4.03
C VAL A 178 1.05 6.66 2.94
N LEU A 179 0.18 7.59 2.58
CA LEU A 179 -0.91 7.42 1.63
C LEU A 179 -0.81 8.48 0.53
N ALA A 180 -1.00 8.08 -0.73
CA ALA A 180 -1.24 9.01 -1.82
C ALA A 180 -2.72 9.38 -1.88
N MET A 181 -3.06 10.62 -2.22
CA MET A 181 -4.43 11.04 -2.48
C MET A 181 -4.54 11.74 -3.82
N TYR A 182 -5.43 11.23 -4.66
CA TYR A 182 -5.65 11.66 -6.03
C TYR A 182 -7.04 12.23 -6.21
N HIS A 183 -7.16 13.22 -7.08
CA HIS A 183 -8.43 13.68 -7.63
C HIS A 183 -8.89 12.77 -8.77
N ALA A 184 -10.19 12.48 -8.84
CA ALA A 184 -10.82 11.92 -10.01
C ALA A 184 -11.90 12.88 -10.57
N ALA A 185 -11.94 13.01 -11.88
CA ALA A 185 -12.95 13.83 -12.55
C ALA A 185 -14.35 13.20 -12.48
N ASP A 186 -14.40 11.88 -12.49
CA ASP A 186 -15.59 11.03 -12.39
C ASP A 186 -15.17 9.60 -12.06
N PHE A 187 -16.14 8.67 -11.96
CA PHE A 187 -15.89 7.28 -11.67
C PHE A 187 -15.00 6.58 -12.72
N ALA A 188 -15.17 6.91 -14.00
CA ALA A 188 -14.36 6.31 -15.08
C ALA A 188 -12.88 6.73 -14.96
N ASP A 189 -12.62 8.00 -14.65
CA ASP A 189 -11.27 8.49 -14.37
C ASP A 189 -10.68 7.83 -13.11
N ALA A 190 -11.49 7.66 -12.05
CA ALA A 190 -11.06 6.97 -10.84
C ALA A 190 -10.66 5.52 -11.11
N LEU A 191 -11.47 4.81 -11.91
CA LEU A 191 -11.21 3.42 -12.29
C LEU A 191 -9.93 3.30 -13.14
N ASN A 192 -9.73 4.21 -14.11
CA ASN A 192 -8.53 4.23 -14.95
C ASN A 192 -7.26 4.46 -14.11
N LYS A 193 -7.31 5.40 -13.15
CA LYS A 193 -6.20 5.64 -12.22
C LYS A 193 -5.91 4.42 -11.34
N ALA A 194 -6.95 3.78 -10.82
CA ALA A 194 -6.80 2.57 -10.00
C ALA A 194 -6.21 1.41 -10.81
N ASP A 195 -6.68 1.22 -12.05
CA ASP A 195 -6.17 0.18 -12.94
C ASP A 195 -4.70 0.39 -13.26
N GLN A 196 -4.27 1.62 -13.58
CA GLN A 196 -2.87 1.93 -13.81
C GLN A 196 -2.01 1.65 -12.58
N LEU A 197 -2.43 2.07 -11.38
CA LEU A 197 -1.71 1.80 -10.13
C LEU A 197 -1.54 0.30 -9.88
N VAL A 198 -2.58 -0.50 -10.18
CA VAL A 198 -2.52 -1.97 -10.07
C VAL A 198 -1.60 -2.57 -11.13
N GLN A 199 -1.66 -2.08 -12.38
CA GLN A 199 -0.80 -2.56 -13.46
C GLN A 199 0.68 -2.33 -13.14
N ASP A 200 1.03 -1.12 -12.68
CA ASP A 200 2.40 -0.74 -12.37
C ASP A 200 2.93 -1.39 -11.08
N GLY A 201 2.06 -1.60 -10.09
CA GLY A 201 2.40 -2.20 -8.80
C GLY A 201 2.39 -3.73 -8.75
N GLY A 202 1.77 -4.35 -9.74
CA GLY A 202 1.62 -5.80 -9.87
C GLY A 202 0.16 -6.28 -9.75
N TYR A 203 -0.26 -7.06 -10.75
CA TYR A 203 -1.60 -7.65 -10.80
C TYR A 203 -1.82 -8.72 -9.72
N GLY A 204 -3.09 -8.94 -9.38
CA GLY A 204 -3.51 -10.07 -8.55
C GLY A 204 -3.56 -9.78 -7.07
N HIS A 205 -3.43 -8.51 -6.68
CA HIS A 205 -3.57 -8.09 -5.29
C HIS A 205 -4.98 -7.50 -5.00
N THR A 206 -5.08 -6.49 -4.18
CA THR A 206 -6.34 -5.94 -3.63
C THR A 206 -6.62 -4.55 -4.19
N ALA A 207 -7.88 -4.24 -4.39
CA ALA A 207 -8.41 -2.89 -4.57
C ALA A 207 -9.68 -2.76 -3.73
N SER A 208 -10.01 -1.55 -3.28
CA SER A 208 -11.24 -1.28 -2.54
C SER A 208 -12.08 -0.19 -3.21
N LEU A 209 -13.40 -0.32 -3.08
CA LEU A 209 -14.36 0.63 -3.63
C LEU A 209 -15.37 0.98 -2.54
N TYR A 210 -15.52 2.26 -2.27
CA TYR A 210 -16.55 2.83 -1.40
C TYR A 210 -17.59 3.52 -2.28
N ILE A 211 -18.78 2.95 -2.32
CA ILE A 211 -19.91 3.39 -3.14
C ILE A 211 -21.21 3.03 -2.43
N ASP A 212 -22.29 3.79 -2.67
CA ASP A 212 -23.62 3.38 -2.25
C ASP A 212 -24.13 2.26 -3.16
N THR A 213 -24.65 1.18 -2.58
CA THR A 213 -25.18 0.02 -3.31
C THR A 213 -26.37 0.35 -4.22
N VAL A 214 -27.09 1.45 -3.94
CA VAL A 214 -28.15 1.97 -4.81
C VAL A 214 -27.60 2.58 -6.12
N HIS A 215 -26.34 2.96 -6.12
CA HIS A 215 -25.64 3.60 -7.25
C HIS A 215 -24.55 2.71 -7.86
N GLU A 216 -24.60 1.40 -7.62
CA GLU A 216 -23.68 0.44 -8.26
C GLU A 216 -23.64 0.66 -9.77
N ARG A 217 -22.42 0.83 -10.29
CA ARG A 217 -22.17 1.16 -11.71
C ARG A 217 -21.39 0.07 -12.41
#